data_622896c86599003b8add02e67509cf65
#
_entry.id   622896c86599003b8add02e67509cf65
#
_cell.length_a   1.000
_cell.length_b   1.000
_cell.length_c   1.000
_cell.angle_alpha   90.00
_cell.angle_beta   90.00
_cell.angle_gamma   90.00
#
_symmetry.space_group_name_H-M   'P 1'
#
loop_
_entity.id
_entity.type
_entity.pdbx_description
1 polymer ?
#
loop_
_entity_poly.entity_id
_entity_poly.type
_entity_poly.pdbx_seq_one_letter_code
_entity_poly.pdbx_strand_id
1 'polypeptide(L)'
;MGEGLIEDVTVHPATRAVVDEYAAWYDRHADPAWQDVVLTPPDEQGGRSPWGYIVPKSAADLGRMGRSFSKTTFLSGGNLTHTPAYSQLIALGVLCAAQEANVSPKQLGDAAAYRQLIADTGRFLAFSAGGATIGYRMREDPGERAAIKIVRETDAGLVLSGKIGMHTSPAYAEDVYVGAFSGVDIDGHRATFIVPVAAPGVTVICRKISAREANPFAAPLSSRYDELDGQMWLDDVFIPWERVFLLDQSPEPIARWLFWHQLYCWLSKAEFTLGLALACTHAMG
;
A
#
# COMPACT_ATOMS: atom_id res chain seq x y z
N MET A 1 10.16 14.77 -21.19
CA MET A 1 11.23 14.80 -20.19
C MET A 1 10.58 14.87 -18.83
N GLY A 2 11.07 14.11 -17.86
CA GLY A 2 10.55 14.12 -16.49
C GLY A 2 10.95 15.38 -15.75
N GLU A 3 10.35 15.61 -14.58
CA GLU A 3 10.62 16.77 -13.73
C GLU A 3 11.99 16.67 -13.00
N GLY A 4 12.72 15.58 -13.18
CA GLY A 4 13.98 15.31 -12.50
C GLY A 4 13.80 14.61 -11.15
N LEU A 5 14.84 14.65 -10.33
CA LEU A 5 14.84 14.09 -8.98
C LEU A 5 14.00 14.98 -8.04
N ILE A 6 13.07 14.36 -7.32
CA ILE A 6 12.37 14.99 -6.20
C ILE A 6 13.15 14.61 -4.93
N GLU A 7 13.83 15.56 -4.34
CA GLU A 7 14.63 15.34 -3.13
C GLU A 7 13.77 15.26 -1.87
N ASP A 8 12.67 16.03 -1.84
CA ASP A 8 11.77 16.09 -0.70
C ASP A 8 10.31 16.16 -1.16
N VAL A 9 9.59 15.05 -0.97
CA VAL A 9 8.17 14.93 -1.33
C VAL A 9 7.25 15.81 -0.50
N THR A 10 7.69 16.28 0.66
CA THR A 10 6.88 17.07 1.59
C THR A 10 6.69 18.52 1.15
N VAL A 11 7.60 19.02 0.32
CA VAL A 11 7.60 20.41 -0.14
C VAL A 11 7.45 20.57 -1.65
N HIS A 12 7.67 19.50 -2.41
CA HIS A 12 7.60 19.56 -3.87
C HIS A 12 6.15 19.82 -4.34
N PRO A 13 5.91 20.73 -5.31
CA PRO A 13 4.56 21.11 -5.74
C PRO A 13 3.69 19.94 -6.24
N ALA A 14 4.30 18.92 -6.85
CA ALA A 14 3.59 17.75 -7.37
C ALA A 14 3.15 16.75 -6.27
N THR A 15 3.71 16.81 -5.07
CA THR A 15 3.52 15.78 -4.04
C THR A 15 2.96 16.33 -2.74
N ARG A 16 3.24 17.59 -2.41
CA ARG A 16 2.89 18.22 -1.14
C ARG A 16 1.42 18.06 -0.75
N ALA A 17 0.49 18.28 -1.68
CA ALA A 17 -0.94 18.21 -1.35
C ALA A 17 -1.40 16.82 -0.91
N VAL A 18 -0.76 15.75 -1.42
CA VAL A 18 -1.02 14.37 -0.99
C VAL A 18 -0.40 14.11 0.37
N VAL A 19 0.81 14.60 0.60
CA VAL A 19 1.49 14.49 1.91
C VAL A 19 0.69 15.21 2.99
N ASP A 20 0.20 16.43 2.70
CA ASP A 20 -0.65 17.19 3.63
C ASP A 20 -1.95 16.41 3.97
N GLU A 21 -2.56 15.73 3.00
CA GLU A 21 -3.76 14.90 3.25
C GLU A 21 -3.43 13.65 4.07
N TYR A 22 -2.28 13.01 3.83
CA TYR A 22 -1.85 11.87 4.63
C TYR A 22 -1.53 12.30 6.08
N ALA A 23 -0.88 13.44 6.28
CA ALA A 23 -0.65 14.00 7.61
C ALA A 23 -1.99 14.26 8.32
N ALA A 24 -2.95 14.91 7.64
CA ALA A 24 -4.28 15.15 8.18
C ALA A 24 -5.03 13.85 8.53
N TRP A 25 -4.75 12.74 7.84
CA TRP A 25 -5.32 11.45 8.21
C TRP A 25 -4.87 11.02 9.62
N TYR A 26 -3.58 11.18 9.95
CA TYR A 26 -3.06 10.88 11.29
C TYR A 26 -3.64 11.83 12.34
N ASP A 27 -3.74 13.13 12.03
CA ASP A 27 -4.26 14.15 12.94
C ASP A 27 -5.71 13.88 13.35
N ARG A 28 -6.53 13.29 12.47
CA ARG A 28 -7.92 12.89 12.76
C ARG A 28 -8.04 11.91 13.92
N HIS A 29 -7.01 11.13 14.23
CA HIS A 29 -7.02 10.22 15.37
C HIS A 29 -6.94 10.96 16.72
N ALA A 30 -6.39 12.17 16.71
CA ALA A 30 -6.35 13.05 17.89
C ALA A 30 -7.54 14.04 17.94
N ASP A 31 -8.24 14.24 16.84
CA ASP A 31 -9.37 15.16 16.74
C ASP A 31 -10.64 14.57 17.37
N PRO A 32 -11.21 15.18 18.43
CA PRO A 32 -12.43 14.70 19.08
C PRO A 32 -13.62 14.52 18.13
N ALA A 33 -13.70 15.33 17.04
CA ALA A 33 -14.77 15.23 16.04
C ALA A 33 -14.68 13.95 15.19
N TRP A 34 -13.53 13.31 15.14
CA TRP A 34 -13.25 12.14 14.32
C TRP A 34 -13.05 10.85 15.10
N GLN A 35 -12.74 10.94 16.41
CA GLN A 35 -12.36 9.78 17.20
C GLN A 35 -13.39 8.65 17.18
N ASP A 36 -14.68 8.94 17.18
CA ASP A 36 -15.72 7.90 17.13
C ASP A 36 -15.86 7.24 15.74
N VAL A 37 -15.27 7.85 14.72
CA VAL A 37 -15.22 7.29 13.35
C VAL A 37 -13.98 6.45 13.15
N VAL A 38 -12.81 6.96 13.57
CA VAL A 38 -11.51 6.37 13.21
C VAL A 38 -10.94 5.43 14.27
N LEU A 39 -11.40 5.55 15.54
CA LEU A 39 -10.92 4.74 16.65
C LEU A 39 -11.98 3.73 17.12
N THR A 40 -11.50 2.64 17.72
CA THR A 40 -12.34 1.69 18.45
C THR A 40 -12.98 2.35 19.69
N PRO A 41 -14.07 1.79 20.24
CA PRO A 41 -14.45 2.10 21.61
C PRO A 41 -13.27 1.87 22.57
N PRO A 42 -13.24 2.56 23.73
CA PRO A 42 -12.23 2.30 24.75
C PRO A 42 -12.24 0.84 25.20
N ASP A 43 -11.06 0.26 25.35
CA ASP A 43 -10.88 -1.03 26.02
C ASP A 43 -11.02 -0.91 27.55
N GLU A 44 -10.79 -2.00 28.28
CA GLU A 44 -10.90 -2.05 29.74
C GLU A 44 -9.92 -1.11 30.46
N GLN A 45 -8.82 -0.74 29.80
CA GLN A 45 -7.80 0.19 30.29
C GLN A 45 -8.03 1.62 29.78
N GLY A 46 -9.09 1.85 29.00
CA GLY A 46 -9.40 3.14 28.38
C GLY A 46 -8.65 3.41 27.08
N GLY A 47 -7.86 2.45 26.60
CA GLY A 47 -7.12 2.55 25.35
C GLY A 47 -8.04 2.47 24.12
N ARG A 48 -7.73 3.23 23.09
CA ARG A 48 -8.42 3.20 21.80
C ARG A 48 -7.41 2.94 20.68
N SER A 49 -7.78 2.14 19.70
CA SER A 49 -6.94 1.82 18.55
C SER A 49 -7.61 2.26 17.24
N PRO A 50 -6.85 2.70 16.26
CA PRO A 50 -7.39 2.88 14.92
C PRO A 50 -8.03 1.59 14.39
N TRP A 51 -9.19 1.71 13.73
CA TRP A 51 -9.91 0.55 13.20
C TRP A 51 -9.09 -0.32 12.24
N GLY A 52 -8.15 0.27 11.52
CA GLY A 52 -7.24 -0.48 10.65
C GLY A 52 -6.27 -1.40 11.39
N TYR A 53 -5.96 -1.14 12.66
CA TYR A 53 -4.97 -1.92 13.43
C TYR A 53 -5.55 -3.13 14.15
N ILE A 54 -6.86 -3.23 14.26
CA ILE A 54 -7.47 -4.39 14.90
C ILE A 54 -7.62 -5.57 13.94
N VAL A 55 -7.64 -6.78 14.50
CA VAL A 55 -8.16 -7.95 13.81
C VAL A 55 -9.65 -8.02 14.10
N PRO A 56 -10.55 -7.85 13.11
CA PRO A 56 -11.99 -7.87 13.35
C PRO A 56 -12.42 -9.27 13.80
N LYS A 57 -13.23 -9.32 14.87
CA LYS A 57 -13.72 -10.56 15.47
C LYS A 57 -15.21 -10.79 15.20
N SER A 58 -15.90 -9.82 14.62
CA SER A 58 -17.33 -9.86 14.36
C SER A 58 -17.72 -9.12 13.08
N ALA A 59 -18.90 -9.39 12.55
CA ALA A 59 -19.47 -8.61 11.45
C ALA A 59 -19.66 -7.14 11.81
N ALA A 60 -19.90 -6.83 13.10
CA ALA A 60 -20.01 -5.47 13.58
C ALA A 60 -18.68 -4.73 13.50
N ASP A 61 -17.55 -5.38 13.81
CA ASP A 61 -16.21 -4.80 13.69
C ASP A 61 -15.88 -4.53 12.22
N LEU A 62 -16.16 -5.48 11.32
CA LEU A 62 -16.01 -5.27 9.88
C LEU A 62 -16.82 -4.08 9.38
N GLY A 63 -18.07 -3.96 9.82
CA GLY A 63 -18.94 -2.84 9.47
C GLY A 63 -18.41 -1.49 9.98
N ARG A 64 -17.85 -1.43 11.17
CA ARG A 64 -17.24 -0.21 11.72
C ARG A 64 -15.93 0.14 11.01
N MET A 65 -15.10 -0.86 10.74
CA MET A 65 -13.87 -0.71 9.95
C MET A 65 -14.19 -0.16 8.55
N GLY A 66 -15.16 -0.73 7.84
CA GLY A 66 -15.61 -0.25 6.53
C GLY A 66 -16.12 1.20 6.58
N ARG A 67 -16.93 1.57 7.58
CA ARG A 67 -17.38 2.96 7.77
C ARG A 67 -16.24 3.93 8.03
N SER A 68 -15.26 3.53 8.83
CA SER A 68 -14.06 4.34 9.09
C SER A 68 -13.30 4.64 7.79
N PHE A 69 -13.07 3.63 6.98
CA PHE A 69 -12.36 3.77 5.71
C PHE A 69 -13.14 4.61 4.70
N SER A 70 -14.42 4.35 4.54
CA SER A 70 -15.29 5.11 3.65
C SER A 70 -15.29 6.60 4.01
N LYS A 71 -15.42 6.94 5.27
CA LYS A 71 -15.39 8.33 5.74
C LYS A 71 -14.06 9.02 5.47
N THR A 72 -12.94 8.35 5.70
CA THR A 72 -11.62 8.94 5.48
C THR A 72 -11.28 9.05 4.00
N THR A 73 -11.66 8.08 3.18
CA THR A 73 -11.46 8.11 1.72
C THR A 73 -12.30 9.21 1.06
N PHE A 74 -13.51 9.45 1.58
CA PHE A 74 -14.40 10.49 1.06
C PHE A 74 -13.78 11.90 1.09
N LEU A 75 -12.89 12.18 2.03
CA LEU A 75 -12.25 13.51 2.16
C LEU A 75 -11.38 13.89 0.98
N SER A 76 -10.77 12.92 0.31
CA SER A 76 -10.04 13.14 -0.97
C SER A 76 -10.95 13.00 -2.20
N GLY A 77 -12.26 12.96 -2.01
CA GLY A 77 -13.21 12.66 -3.08
C GLY A 77 -13.06 11.24 -3.62
N GLY A 78 -12.58 10.29 -2.80
CA GLY A 78 -12.31 8.92 -3.20
C GLY A 78 -11.11 8.75 -4.14
N ASN A 79 -10.35 9.82 -4.38
CA ASN A 79 -9.23 9.79 -5.30
C ASN A 79 -7.98 9.16 -4.68
N LEU A 80 -7.75 9.36 -3.37
CA LEU A 80 -6.70 8.68 -2.63
C LEU A 80 -7.24 7.38 -2.04
N THR A 81 -6.85 6.26 -2.60
CA THR A 81 -7.28 4.94 -2.15
C THR A 81 -6.22 4.21 -1.35
N HIS A 82 -4.96 4.58 -1.53
CA HIS A 82 -3.82 4.06 -0.78
C HIS A 82 -3.41 5.09 0.28
N THR A 83 -4.21 5.15 1.35
CA THR A 83 -3.95 6.01 2.50
C THR A 83 -3.19 5.24 3.59
N PRO A 84 -2.69 5.90 4.63
CA PRO A 84 -2.07 5.21 5.77
C PRO A 84 -2.96 4.13 6.41
N ALA A 85 -4.30 4.27 6.39
CA ALA A 85 -5.22 3.22 6.84
C ALA A 85 -5.07 1.93 6.04
N TYR A 86 -4.74 2.04 4.76
CA TYR A 86 -4.53 0.87 3.90
C TYR A 86 -3.28 0.08 4.28
N SER A 87 -2.23 0.77 4.75
CA SER A 87 -0.99 0.13 5.22
C SER A 87 -1.25 -0.92 6.30
N GLN A 88 -2.18 -0.62 7.19
CA GLN A 88 -2.57 -1.48 8.30
C GLN A 88 -3.25 -2.74 7.80
N LEU A 89 -4.08 -2.61 6.77
CA LEU A 89 -4.76 -3.76 6.15
C LEU A 89 -3.80 -4.62 5.33
N ILE A 90 -2.80 -4.02 4.67
CA ILE A 90 -1.76 -4.79 4.00
C ILE A 90 -1.01 -5.63 5.04
N ALA A 91 -0.55 -5.03 6.12
CA ALA A 91 0.20 -5.73 7.17
C ALA A 91 -0.63 -6.85 7.82
N LEU A 92 -1.94 -6.62 8.03
CA LEU A 92 -2.86 -7.67 8.49
C LEU A 92 -3.01 -8.77 7.45
N GLY A 93 -3.14 -8.43 6.18
CA GLY A 93 -3.24 -9.38 5.07
C GLY A 93 -1.99 -10.26 4.93
N VAL A 94 -0.80 -9.68 5.13
CA VAL A 94 0.47 -10.42 5.17
C VAL A 94 0.47 -11.45 6.30
N LEU A 95 0.05 -11.05 7.50
CA LEU A 95 -0.06 -11.96 8.65
C LEU A 95 -1.06 -13.10 8.38
N CYS A 96 -2.24 -12.78 7.84
CA CYS A 96 -3.25 -13.80 7.51
C CYS A 96 -2.74 -14.76 6.42
N ALA A 97 -2.04 -14.26 5.41
CA ALA A 97 -1.43 -15.09 4.38
C ALA A 97 -0.37 -16.04 4.95
N ALA A 98 0.48 -15.56 5.85
CA ALA A 98 1.48 -16.38 6.55
C ALA A 98 0.83 -17.48 7.40
N GLN A 99 -0.26 -17.17 8.12
CA GLN A 99 -1.04 -18.15 8.88
C GLN A 99 -1.63 -19.24 7.99
N GLU A 100 -2.23 -18.87 6.86
CA GLU A 100 -2.86 -19.82 5.94
C GLU A 100 -1.82 -20.66 5.19
N ALA A 101 -0.68 -20.10 4.83
CA ALA A 101 0.43 -20.83 4.23
C ALA A 101 1.10 -21.80 5.20
N ASN A 102 0.74 -21.76 6.49
CA ASN A 102 1.34 -22.58 7.53
C ASN A 102 2.86 -22.51 7.52
N VAL A 103 3.40 -21.28 7.41
CA VAL A 103 4.83 -21.01 7.41
C VAL A 103 5.47 -21.38 8.75
N SER A 104 6.78 -21.38 8.83
CA SER A 104 7.49 -21.66 10.08
C SER A 104 7.08 -20.68 11.21
N PRO A 105 7.15 -21.11 12.48
CA PRO A 105 6.88 -20.22 13.62
C PRO A 105 7.69 -18.93 13.61
N LYS A 106 8.93 -18.97 13.09
CA LYS A 106 9.78 -17.79 12.92
C LYS A 106 9.14 -16.81 11.92
N GLN A 107 8.82 -17.25 10.71
CA GLN A 107 8.22 -16.41 9.67
C GLN A 107 6.87 -15.83 10.11
N LEU A 108 6.06 -16.61 10.83
CA LEU A 108 4.81 -16.12 11.41
C LEU A 108 5.08 -15.04 12.46
N GLY A 109 6.09 -15.22 13.29
CA GLY A 109 6.56 -14.22 14.26
C GLY A 109 7.04 -12.94 13.57
N ASP A 110 7.80 -13.05 12.48
CA ASP A 110 8.29 -11.92 11.70
C ASP A 110 7.12 -11.13 11.08
N ALA A 111 6.12 -11.80 10.52
CA ALA A 111 4.91 -11.14 9.99
C ALA A 111 4.10 -10.41 11.08
N ALA A 112 3.97 -11.03 12.26
CA ALA A 112 3.31 -10.43 13.41
C ALA A 112 4.08 -9.21 13.94
N ALA A 113 5.41 -9.31 14.02
CA ALA A 113 6.28 -8.22 14.44
C ALA A 113 6.23 -7.04 13.45
N TYR A 114 6.20 -7.33 12.15
CA TYR A 114 6.06 -6.28 11.14
C TYR A 114 4.70 -5.56 11.24
N ARG A 115 3.61 -6.31 11.44
CA ARG A 115 2.30 -5.69 11.69
C ARG A 115 2.32 -4.80 12.94
N GLN A 116 2.98 -5.25 14.02
CA GLN A 116 3.14 -4.45 15.23
C GLN A 116 3.97 -3.19 14.97
N LEU A 117 5.05 -3.29 14.20
CA LEU A 117 5.85 -2.12 13.78
C LEU A 117 5.00 -1.07 13.07
N ILE A 118 4.11 -1.48 12.14
CA ILE A 118 3.18 -0.55 11.47
C ILE A 118 2.25 0.12 12.50
N ALA A 119 1.73 -0.63 13.47
CA ALA A 119 0.84 -0.11 14.50
C ALA A 119 1.54 0.90 15.42
N ASP A 120 2.79 0.61 15.82
CA ASP A 120 3.55 1.43 16.77
C ASP A 120 4.10 2.71 16.15
N THR A 121 4.44 2.67 14.86
CA THR A 121 5.14 3.77 14.20
C THR A 121 4.28 4.56 13.22
N GLY A 122 3.11 4.04 12.86
CA GLY A 122 2.27 4.66 11.83
C GLY A 122 2.89 4.62 10.42
N ARG A 123 3.89 3.77 10.16
CA ARG A 123 4.56 3.70 8.85
C ARG A 123 3.57 3.50 7.71
N PHE A 124 3.82 4.20 6.61
CA PHE A 124 3.05 4.02 5.39
C PHE A 124 3.65 2.88 4.56
N LEU A 125 2.86 1.84 4.36
CA LEU A 125 3.18 0.67 3.55
C LEU A 125 2.39 0.73 2.26
N ALA A 126 3.06 0.96 1.14
CA ALA A 126 2.52 0.76 -0.18
C ALA A 126 2.62 -0.72 -0.61
N PHE A 127 2.04 -1.09 -1.73
CA PHE A 127 2.21 -2.43 -2.27
C PHE A 127 2.49 -2.42 -3.77
N SER A 128 3.10 -3.49 -4.23
CA SER A 128 3.24 -3.84 -5.64
C SER A 128 2.32 -5.01 -5.97
N ALA A 129 1.61 -4.90 -7.07
CA ALA A 129 0.80 -5.99 -7.62
C ALA A 129 1.63 -7.23 -8.04
N GLY A 130 2.94 -7.17 -7.90
CA GLY A 130 3.83 -8.34 -7.97
C GLY A 130 4.37 -8.66 -9.33
N GLY A 131 4.17 -7.92 -10.32
CA GLY A 131 4.83 -8.26 -11.57
C GLY A 131 4.98 -7.04 -12.47
N ALA A 132 6.21 -6.68 -12.77
CA ALA A 132 6.54 -5.94 -13.97
C ALA A 132 5.88 -6.56 -15.22
N THR A 133 5.27 -7.71 -15.06
CA THR A 133 4.85 -8.63 -16.12
C THR A 133 3.48 -8.35 -16.73
N ILE A 134 2.59 -7.60 -16.09
CA ILE A 134 1.26 -7.39 -16.72
C ILE A 134 1.35 -6.49 -17.96
N GLY A 135 2.24 -5.50 -17.98
CA GLY A 135 2.46 -4.63 -19.13
C GLY A 135 3.58 -5.09 -20.06
N TYR A 136 4.58 -5.78 -19.54
CA TYR A 136 5.78 -6.21 -20.29
C TYR A 136 5.58 -7.52 -21.07
N ARG A 137 4.74 -8.42 -20.62
CA ARG A 137 4.45 -9.67 -21.36
C ARG A 137 3.93 -9.46 -22.79
N MET A 138 3.53 -8.25 -23.12
CA MET A 138 2.98 -7.95 -24.45
C MET A 138 3.97 -7.30 -25.42
N ARG A 139 5.20 -6.94 -25.00
CA ARG A 139 6.07 -6.10 -25.85
C ARG A 139 7.55 -6.46 -25.93
N GLU A 140 8.06 -7.40 -25.16
CA GLU A 140 9.48 -7.71 -25.16
C GLU A 140 9.77 -9.20 -25.40
N ASP A 141 10.95 -9.47 -25.93
CA ASP A 141 11.50 -10.78 -26.23
C ASP A 141 11.26 -11.74 -25.05
N PRO A 142 10.70 -12.94 -25.27
CA PRO A 142 10.51 -13.94 -24.24
C PRO A 142 11.78 -14.32 -23.46
N GLY A 143 12.97 -13.93 -23.96
CA GLY A 143 14.27 -14.15 -23.34
C GLY A 143 14.65 -13.10 -22.27
N GLU A 144 14.11 -11.89 -22.33
CA GLU A 144 14.33 -10.84 -21.32
C GLU A 144 13.14 -10.74 -20.36
N ARG A 145 12.96 -11.71 -19.52
CA ARG A 145 12.11 -11.54 -18.35
C ARG A 145 12.79 -10.50 -17.47
N ALA A 146 12.12 -9.38 -17.23
CA ALA A 146 12.51 -8.42 -16.20
C ALA A 146 12.29 -9.08 -14.81
N ALA A 147 13.05 -10.12 -14.54
CA ALA A 147 13.02 -10.83 -13.29
C ALA A 147 13.86 -10.07 -12.26
N ILE A 148 13.40 -10.07 -11.03
CA ILE A 148 14.24 -9.73 -9.90
C ILE A 148 15.21 -10.90 -9.74
N LYS A 149 16.51 -10.59 -9.62
CA LYS A 149 17.56 -11.60 -9.46
C LYS A 149 18.09 -11.63 -8.04
N ILE A 150 18.37 -12.80 -7.55
CA ILE A 150 19.14 -12.99 -6.33
C ILE A 150 20.60 -12.82 -6.69
N VAL A 151 21.19 -11.67 -6.33
CA VAL A 151 22.62 -11.40 -6.54
C VAL A 151 23.44 -12.20 -5.55
N ARG A 152 22.95 -12.31 -4.33
CA ARG A 152 23.59 -13.07 -3.26
C ARG A 152 22.59 -13.46 -2.17
N GLU A 153 22.71 -14.65 -1.68
CA GLU A 153 22.05 -15.12 -0.47
C GLU A 153 23.06 -15.16 0.69
N THR A 154 22.61 -14.79 1.87
CA THR A 154 23.40 -14.79 3.11
C THR A 154 22.59 -15.33 4.26
N ASP A 155 23.22 -15.65 5.38
CA ASP A 155 22.52 -16.06 6.61
C ASP A 155 21.58 -14.96 7.13
N ALA A 156 21.82 -13.69 6.78
CA ALA A 156 21.04 -12.54 7.23
C ALA A 156 19.90 -12.15 6.28
N GLY A 157 19.93 -12.56 5.00
CA GLY A 157 18.91 -12.17 4.01
C GLY A 157 19.40 -12.32 2.57
N LEU A 158 18.62 -11.74 1.67
CA LEU A 158 18.83 -11.74 0.23
C LEU A 158 19.36 -10.38 -0.24
N VAL A 159 20.25 -10.38 -1.23
CA VAL A 159 20.61 -9.19 -1.99
C VAL A 159 19.94 -9.31 -3.37
N LEU A 160 19.10 -8.36 -3.71
CA LEU A 160 18.26 -8.40 -4.90
C LEU A 160 18.59 -7.26 -5.85
N SER A 161 18.61 -7.57 -7.15
CA SER A 161 18.67 -6.56 -8.23
C SER A 161 17.58 -6.83 -9.26
N GLY A 162 17.03 -5.77 -9.83
CA GLY A 162 16.00 -5.87 -10.87
C GLY A 162 14.97 -4.77 -10.82
N LYS A 163 13.87 -4.99 -11.53
CA LYS A 163 12.77 -4.01 -11.65
C LYS A 163 11.49 -4.60 -11.10
N ILE A 164 10.79 -3.82 -10.29
CA ILE A 164 9.47 -4.14 -9.77
C ILE A 164 8.50 -3.11 -10.36
N GLY A 165 7.50 -3.57 -11.11
CA GLY A 165 6.53 -2.69 -11.74
C GLY A 165 5.27 -2.49 -10.92
N MET A 166 4.52 -1.43 -11.25
CA MET A 166 3.19 -1.12 -10.74
C MET A 166 3.09 -1.04 -9.22
N HIS A 167 3.51 0.10 -8.69
CA HIS A 167 3.26 0.50 -7.30
C HIS A 167 2.33 1.70 -7.30
N THR A 168 1.38 1.73 -6.39
CA THR A 168 0.59 2.92 -6.10
C THR A 168 1.16 3.59 -4.85
N SER A 169 1.37 4.89 -4.91
CA SER A 169 1.91 5.72 -3.82
C SER A 169 3.34 5.37 -3.35
N PRO A 170 4.25 4.82 -4.16
CA PRO A 170 5.57 4.43 -3.66
C PRO A 170 6.42 5.63 -3.23
N ALA A 171 6.17 6.81 -3.80
CA ALA A 171 6.90 8.03 -3.45
C ALA A 171 6.58 8.56 -2.05
N TYR A 172 5.50 8.12 -1.44
CA TYR A 172 5.04 8.58 -0.13
C TYR A 172 5.24 7.51 0.96
N ALA A 173 5.64 6.31 0.59
CA ALA A 173 5.72 5.18 1.49
C ALA A 173 7.13 5.05 2.10
N GLU A 174 7.19 4.59 3.34
CA GLU A 174 8.44 4.13 3.94
C GLU A 174 8.81 2.72 3.48
N ASP A 175 7.81 1.89 3.22
CA ASP A 175 8.01 0.50 2.84
C ASP A 175 7.07 0.12 1.67
N VAL A 176 7.50 -0.85 0.86
CA VAL A 176 6.66 -1.43 -0.21
C VAL A 176 6.58 -2.95 -0.03
N TYR A 177 5.36 -3.47 0.10
CA TYR A 177 5.09 -4.91 0.05
C TYR A 177 5.05 -5.38 -1.40
N VAL A 178 5.96 -6.27 -1.75
CA VAL A 178 6.15 -6.79 -3.10
C VAL A 178 5.54 -8.18 -3.23
N GLY A 179 4.88 -8.43 -4.35
CA GLY A 179 4.30 -9.75 -4.65
C GLY A 179 2.88 -9.97 -4.11
N ALA A 180 2.16 -8.91 -3.86
CA ALA A 180 0.89 -8.90 -3.14
C ALA A 180 -0.21 -9.84 -3.68
N PHE A 181 -0.35 -10.01 -4.98
CA PHE A 181 -1.47 -10.81 -5.54
C PHE A 181 -1.14 -12.29 -5.75
N SER A 182 0.08 -12.59 -6.12
CA SER A 182 0.46 -13.95 -6.51
C SER A 182 1.92 -14.30 -6.22
N GLY A 183 2.59 -13.45 -5.47
CA GLY A 183 4.03 -13.46 -5.36
C GLY A 183 4.73 -12.90 -6.61
N VAL A 184 5.99 -12.62 -6.49
CA VAL A 184 6.88 -12.21 -7.57
C VAL A 184 7.92 -13.31 -7.80
N ASP A 185 8.33 -13.47 -9.06
CA ASP A 185 9.41 -14.38 -9.41
C ASP A 185 10.76 -13.72 -9.10
N ILE A 186 11.57 -14.39 -8.28
CA ILE A 186 12.97 -14.06 -8.01
C ILE A 186 13.82 -15.28 -8.35
N ASP A 187 14.47 -15.29 -9.50
CA ASP A 187 15.27 -16.41 -10.01
C ASP A 187 14.58 -17.78 -9.97
N GLY A 188 13.30 -17.82 -10.32
CA GLY A 188 12.49 -19.03 -10.32
C GLY A 188 11.80 -19.34 -9.00
N HIS A 189 12.10 -18.60 -7.94
CA HIS A 189 11.41 -18.68 -6.65
C HIS A 189 10.24 -17.71 -6.58
N ARG A 190 9.10 -18.16 -6.11
CA ARG A 190 7.96 -17.29 -5.83
C ARG A 190 8.09 -16.68 -4.44
N ALA A 191 8.13 -15.36 -4.36
CA ALA A 191 8.32 -14.67 -3.08
C ALA A 191 7.34 -13.53 -2.84
N THR A 192 7.11 -13.21 -1.56
CA THR A 192 6.59 -11.93 -1.11
C THR A 192 7.54 -11.35 -0.05
N PHE A 193 7.84 -10.08 -0.18
CA PHE A 193 8.78 -9.43 0.72
C PHE A 193 8.51 -7.93 0.83
N ILE A 194 9.16 -7.27 1.78
CA ILE A 194 9.06 -5.82 1.98
C ILE A 194 10.39 -5.15 1.69
N VAL A 195 10.33 -4.11 0.86
CA VAL A 195 11.47 -3.24 0.53
C VAL A 195 11.30 -1.90 1.23
N PRO A 196 12.24 -1.47 2.07
CA PRO A 196 12.29 -0.09 2.53
C PRO A 196 12.61 0.84 1.36
N VAL A 197 11.81 1.86 1.13
CA VAL A 197 11.99 2.78 0.01
C VAL A 197 13.31 3.56 0.10
N ALA A 198 13.74 3.87 1.33
CA ALA A 198 15.00 4.56 1.60
C ALA A 198 16.22 3.63 1.68
N ALA A 199 16.08 2.33 1.37
CA ALA A 199 17.24 1.42 1.40
C ALA A 199 18.26 1.81 0.31
N PRO A 200 19.56 1.68 0.59
CA PRO A 200 20.59 1.88 -0.43
C PRO A 200 20.33 1.00 -1.66
N GLY A 201 20.47 1.57 -2.86
CA GLY A 201 20.22 0.86 -4.11
C GLY A 201 18.77 0.90 -4.60
N VAL A 202 17.83 1.43 -3.81
CA VAL A 202 16.43 1.60 -4.24
C VAL A 202 16.27 2.92 -5.01
N THR A 203 15.66 2.83 -6.19
CA THR A 203 15.23 4.01 -6.96
C THR A 203 13.76 3.88 -7.31
N VAL A 204 12.96 4.88 -6.96
CA VAL A 204 11.54 4.96 -7.33
C VAL A 204 11.37 5.93 -8.50
N ILE A 205 10.74 5.47 -9.57
CA ILE A 205 10.44 6.26 -10.76
C ILE A 205 8.93 6.35 -10.91
N CYS A 206 8.38 7.53 -10.61
CA CYS A 206 6.96 7.79 -10.74
C CYS A 206 6.59 8.33 -12.12
N ARG A 207 5.36 8.05 -12.55
CA ARG A 207 4.77 8.75 -13.69
C ARG A 207 4.59 10.23 -13.38
N LYS A 208 4.36 11.03 -14.39
CA LYS A 208 3.91 12.41 -14.17
C LYS A 208 2.54 12.44 -13.54
N ILE A 209 2.25 13.51 -12.80
CA ILE A 209 0.90 13.79 -12.31
C ILE A 209 -0.11 13.77 -13.48
N SER A 210 -1.31 13.26 -13.21
CA SER A 210 -2.36 13.10 -14.23
C SER A 210 -2.90 14.45 -14.72
N ALA A 211 -2.96 15.46 -13.85
CA ALA A 211 -3.32 16.82 -14.21
C ALA A 211 -2.15 17.50 -14.91
N ARG A 212 -2.18 17.60 -16.23
CA ARG A 212 -1.13 18.22 -17.04
C ARG A 212 -0.92 19.71 -16.75
N GLU A 213 -1.98 20.38 -16.33
CA GLU A 213 -1.97 21.77 -15.93
C GLU A 213 -2.60 21.85 -14.55
N ALA A 214 -1.96 22.57 -13.64
CA ALA A 214 -2.48 22.78 -12.29
C ALA A 214 -3.69 23.75 -12.30
N ASN A 215 -4.71 23.43 -13.07
CA ASN A 215 -5.98 24.16 -13.09
C ASN A 215 -6.98 23.44 -12.16
N PRO A 216 -7.17 23.93 -10.93
CA PRO A 216 -8.07 23.28 -9.96
C PRO A 216 -9.53 23.24 -10.42
N PHE A 217 -9.94 24.11 -11.36
CA PHE A 217 -11.27 24.09 -11.91
C PHE A 217 -11.46 22.95 -12.91
N ALA A 218 -10.48 22.73 -13.79
CA ALA A 218 -10.56 21.67 -14.81
C ALA A 218 -10.26 20.28 -14.24
N ALA A 219 -9.43 20.21 -13.19
CA ALA A 219 -9.00 18.96 -12.58
C ALA A 219 -8.97 19.08 -11.04
N PRO A 220 -10.12 19.26 -10.37
CA PRO A 220 -10.17 19.62 -8.94
C PRO A 220 -9.61 18.53 -8.01
N LEU A 221 -9.69 17.27 -8.41
CA LEU A 221 -9.15 16.16 -7.61
C LEU A 221 -7.72 15.80 -8.02
N SER A 222 -7.47 15.53 -9.29
CA SER A 222 -6.17 15.06 -9.76
C SER A 222 -5.06 16.12 -9.71
N SER A 223 -5.41 17.40 -9.59
CA SER A 223 -4.42 18.47 -9.32
C SER A 223 -3.94 18.50 -7.87
N ARG A 224 -4.64 17.84 -6.95
CA ARG A 224 -4.33 17.80 -5.51
C ARG A 224 -4.00 16.41 -5.01
N TYR A 225 -4.68 15.40 -5.50
CA TYR A 225 -4.67 14.05 -4.95
C TYR A 225 -4.25 13.05 -6.02
N ASP A 226 -2.97 13.05 -6.37
CA ASP A 226 -2.41 12.09 -7.31
C ASP A 226 -1.51 11.10 -6.57
N GLU A 227 -1.92 9.84 -6.54
CA GLU A 227 -1.20 8.76 -5.84
C GLU A 227 0.17 8.45 -6.46
N LEU A 228 0.51 9.02 -7.61
CA LEU A 228 1.78 8.85 -8.30
C LEU A 228 2.20 7.38 -8.40
N ASP A 229 1.54 6.65 -9.30
CA ASP A 229 2.00 5.29 -9.61
C ASP A 229 3.44 5.31 -10.12
N GLY A 230 4.19 4.29 -9.76
CA GLY A 230 5.61 4.22 -10.09
C GLY A 230 6.12 2.81 -10.29
N GLN A 231 7.40 2.75 -10.59
CA GLN A 231 8.21 1.54 -10.62
C GLN A 231 9.35 1.68 -9.63
N MET A 232 9.80 0.56 -9.10
CA MET A 232 10.95 0.49 -8.22
C MET A 232 12.07 -0.29 -8.90
N TRP A 233 13.26 0.25 -8.85
CA TRP A 233 14.48 -0.39 -9.33
C TRP A 233 15.35 -0.72 -8.13
N LEU A 234 15.83 -1.96 -8.11
CA LEU A 234 16.72 -2.47 -7.09
C LEU A 234 18.12 -2.64 -7.71
N ASP A 235 19.12 -2.09 -7.07
CA ASP A 235 20.53 -2.25 -7.41
C ASP A 235 21.26 -2.73 -6.17
N ASP A 236 21.46 -4.05 -6.07
CA ASP A 236 22.07 -4.74 -4.95
C ASP A 236 21.43 -4.43 -3.58
N VAL A 237 20.11 -4.41 -3.55
CA VAL A 237 19.35 -4.09 -2.33
C VAL A 237 19.30 -5.28 -1.38
N PHE A 238 19.71 -5.06 -0.15
CA PHE A 238 19.64 -6.08 0.90
C PHE A 238 18.25 -6.13 1.52
N ILE A 239 17.63 -7.32 1.50
CA ILE A 239 16.35 -7.64 2.14
C ILE A 239 16.62 -8.67 3.24
N PRO A 240 16.50 -8.31 4.52
CA PRO A 240 16.72 -9.23 5.62
C PRO A 240 15.62 -10.30 5.68
N TRP A 241 15.92 -11.48 6.21
CA TRP A 241 14.97 -12.61 6.25
C TRP A 241 13.66 -12.29 6.98
N GLU A 242 13.67 -11.42 7.98
CA GLU A 242 12.47 -11.00 8.69
C GLU A 242 11.52 -10.15 7.83
N ARG A 243 11.94 -9.74 6.65
CA ARG A 243 11.12 -9.04 5.65
C ARG A 243 10.74 -9.90 4.45
N VAL A 244 11.11 -11.18 4.43
CA VAL A 244 10.71 -12.17 3.42
C VAL A 244 9.66 -13.08 4.06
N PHE A 245 8.39 -12.89 3.72
CA PHE A 245 7.29 -13.53 4.44
C PHE A 245 6.88 -14.87 3.83
N LEU A 246 6.83 -14.95 2.50
CA LEU A 246 6.46 -16.17 1.78
C LEU A 246 7.50 -16.41 0.71
N LEU A 247 8.10 -17.59 0.73
CA LEU A 247 9.05 -18.07 -0.27
C LEU A 247 8.59 -19.46 -0.72
N ASP A 248 8.49 -19.66 -2.05
CA ASP A 248 8.06 -20.92 -2.69
C ASP A 248 6.67 -21.43 -2.24
N GLN A 249 5.84 -20.55 -1.72
CA GLN A 249 4.46 -20.88 -1.36
C GLN A 249 3.55 -20.88 -2.58
N SER A 250 2.44 -21.63 -2.49
CA SER A 250 1.39 -21.58 -3.48
C SER A 250 0.75 -20.18 -3.54
N PRO A 251 0.13 -19.79 -4.67
CA PRO A 251 -0.46 -18.45 -4.81
C PRO A 251 -1.71 -18.25 -3.95
N GLU A 252 -2.40 -19.31 -3.52
CA GLU A 252 -3.68 -19.20 -2.80
C GLU A 252 -3.54 -18.48 -1.47
N PRO A 253 -2.62 -18.84 -0.56
CA PRO A 253 -2.41 -18.08 0.67
C PRO A 253 -1.99 -16.64 0.40
N ILE A 254 -1.13 -16.41 -0.61
CA ILE A 254 -0.69 -15.06 -0.99
C ILE A 254 -1.89 -14.20 -1.37
N ALA A 255 -2.85 -14.76 -2.11
CA ALA A 255 -4.03 -14.02 -2.55
C ALA A 255 -5.01 -13.66 -1.42
N ARG A 256 -4.85 -14.17 -0.21
CA ARG A 256 -5.75 -13.87 0.93
C ARG A 256 -5.73 -12.41 1.33
N TRP A 257 -4.64 -11.72 1.17
CA TRP A 257 -4.60 -10.29 1.42
C TRP A 257 -5.57 -9.51 0.50
N LEU A 258 -5.94 -10.06 -0.67
CA LEU A 258 -6.89 -9.45 -1.59
C LEU A 258 -8.26 -9.22 -0.94
N PHE A 259 -8.67 -10.06 0.02
CA PHE A 259 -9.87 -9.81 0.82
C PHE A 259 -9.82 -8.46 1.53
N TRP A 260 -8.68 -8.14 2.16
CA TRP A 260 -8.48 -6.89 2.88
C TRP A 260 -8.40 -5.70 1.93
N HIS A 261 -7.74 -5.89 0.78
CA HIS A 261 -7.72 -4.91 -0.30
C HIS A 261 -9.15 -4.58 -0.79
N GLN A 262 -9.99 -5.59 -1.01
CA GLN A 262 -11.36 -5.41 -1.44
C GLN A 262 -12.18 -4.66 -0.39
N LEU A 263 -12.05 -5.03 0.88
CA LEU A 263 -12.74 -4.37 1.99
C LEU A 263 -12.47 -2.86 2.03
N TYR A 264 -11.26 -2.47 1.76
CA TYR A 264 -10.88 -1.06 1.77
C TYR A 264 -11.16 -0.35 0.44
N CYS A 265 -10.47 -0.76 -0.62
CA CYS A 265 -10.45 -0.02 -1.87
C CYS A 265 -11.78 -0.10 -2.62
N TRP A 266 -12.37 -1.26 -2.70
CA TRP A 266 -13.54 -1.44 -3.53
C TRP A 266 -14.80 -0.92 -2.87
N LEU A 267 -15.00 -1.17 -1.58
CA LEU A 267 -16.17 -0.64 -0.88
C LEU A 267 -16.12 0.88 -0.82
N SER A 268 -14.99 1.47 -0.47
CA SER A 268 -14.84 2.92 -0.40
C SER A 268 -15.04 3.59 -1.76
N LYS A 269 -14.48 3.00 -2.83
CA LYS A 269 -14.67 3.49 -4.21
C LYS A 269 -16.12 3.31 -4.69
N ALA A 270 -16.77 2.21 -4.36
CA ALA A 270 -18.15 1.96 -4.74
C ALA A 270 -19.09 2.98 -4.09
N GLU A 271 -18.94 3.25 -2.80
CA GLU A 271 -19.74 4.27 -2.10
C GLU A 271 -19.53 5.66 -2.68
N PHE A 272 -18.28 6.05 -2.93
CA PHE A 272 -17.97 7.34 -3.54
C PHE A 272 -18.56 7.46 -4.94
N THR A 273 -18.38 6.43 -5.80
CA THR A 273 -18.90 6.43 -7.18
C THR A 273 -20.42 6.51 -7.18
N LEU A 274 -21.09 5.79 -6.29
CA LEU A 274 -22.54 5.86 -6.14
C LEU A 274 -22.99 7.26 -5.71
N GLY A 275 -22.32 7.84 -4.72
CA GLY A 275 -22.60 9.19 -4.24
C GLY A 275 -22.42 10.24 -5.34
N LEU A 276 -21.36 10.14 -6.14
CA LEU A 276 -21.11 11.02 -7.27
C LEU A 276 -22.19 10.85 -8.35
N ALA A 277 -22.56 9.62 -8.69
CA ALA A 277 -23.62 9.35 -9.66
C ALA A 277 -24.96 9.95 -9.23
N LEU A 278 -25.33 9.78 -7.96
CA LEU A 278 -26.55 10.38 -7.38
C LEU A 278 -26.51 11.91 -7.42
N ALA A 279 -25.37 12.53 -7.08
CA ALA A 279 -25.21 13.98 -7.14
C ALA A 279 -25.33 14.51 -8.57
N CYS A 280 -24.70 13.85 -9.56
CA CYS A 280 -24.83 14.21 -10.97
C CYS A 280 -26.27 14.06 -11.46
N THR A 281 -26.96 12.97 -11.12
CA THR A 281 -28.37 12.75 -11.49
C THR A 281 -29.26 13.83 -10.92
N HIS A 282 -29.06 14.19 -9.64
CA HIS A 282 -29.83 15.26 -9.00
C HIS A 282 -29.56 16.63 -9.63
N ALA A 283 -28.33 16.90 -10.04
CA ALA A 283 -27.95 18.17 -10.68
C ALA A 283 -28.49 18.30 -12.12
N MET A 284 -28.79 17.17 -12.76
CA MET A 284 -29.36 17.18 -14.13
C MET A 284 -30.88 17.20 -14.16
N GLY A 285 -31.56 17.10 -13.03
CA GLY A 285 -33.03 17.09 -12.93
C GLY A 285 -33.56 15.69 -13.08
#